data_6da52ecc84fb64f78ca21a8c7fbb9065
#
_entry.id   6da52ecc84fb64f78ca21a8c7fbb9065
#
_cell.length_a   1.000
_cell.length_b   1.000
_cell.length_c   1.000
_cell.angle_alpha   90.00
_cell.angle_beta   90.00
_cell.angle_gamma   90.00
#
_symmetry.space_group_name_H-M   'P 1'
#
loop_
_entity.id
_entity.type
_entity.pdbx_description
1 polymer ?
#
loop_
_entity_poly.entity_id
_entity_poly.type
_entity_poly.pdbx_seq_one_letter_code
_entity_poly.pdbx_strand_id
1 'polypeptide(L)'
;MMGRILGRTTSDGTKVSGKGYRFDGNSVNAPTVGLTRQTDGVYRLTIPTSWGLTEDSIQVQVTPIGYIKDGSNMLLNASVRSFEKTNGVISAIIFQLSDDQTTNDGDLFFAIYNMEQYLQWMAT
;
A
#
# COMPACT_ATOMS: atom_id res chain seq x y z
N MET A 1 3.35 -8.69 3.36
CA MET A 1 2.40 -7.87 4.15
C MET A 1 1.22 -7.51 3.27
N MET A 2 0.03 -7.60 3.81
CA MET A 2 -1.20 -7.24 3.10
C MET A 2 -2.02 -6.30 3.95
N GLY A 3 -2.77 -5.41 3.33
CA GLY A 3 -3.63 -4.49 4.06
C GLY A 3 -4.66 -3.82 3.16
N ARG A 4 -5.48 -2.98 3.78
CA ARG A 4 -6.53 -2.24 3.11
C ARG A 4 -6.49 -0.77 3.55
N ILE A 5 -6.60 0.12 2.59
CA ILE A 5 -6.74 1.55 2.82
C ILE A 5 -8.20 1.92 2.56
N LEU A 6 -8.85 2.56 3.53
CA LEU A 6 -10.24 2.97 3.44
C LEU A 6 -10.33 4.50 3.31
N GLY A 7 -9.87 5.02 2.18
CA GLY A 7 -9.76 6.45 1.96
C GLY A 7 -11.09 7.18 1.78
N ARG A 8 -12.12 6.50 1.27
CA ARG A 8 -13.43 7.13 1.05
C ARG A 8 -14.28 7.22 2.32
N THR A 9 -13.97 6.43 3.35
CA THR A 9 -14.76 6.39 4.58
C THR A 9 -14.34 7.42 5.61
N THR A 10 -13.18 8.04 5.40
CA THR A 10 -12.65 9.08 6.28
C THR A 10 -12.07 10.19 5.42
N SER A 11 -12.37 11.43 5.78
CA SER A 11 -11.88 12.59 5.04
C SER A 11 -10.35 12.72 5.05
N ASP A 12 -9.68 12.07 5.99
CA ASP A 12 -8.22 12.07 6.09
C ASP A 12 -7.56 10.81 5.55
N GLY A 13 -8.35 9.79 5.16
CA GLY A 13 -7.83 8.57 4.55
C GLY A 13 -6.83 7.81 5.42
N THR A 14 -6.94 7.89 6.74
CA THR A 14 -5.89 7.38 7.65
C THR A 14 -6.13 5.98 8.17
N LYS A 15 -7.21 5.31 7.79
CA LYS A 15 -7.51 3.99 8.33
C LYS A 15 -6.90 2.87 7.50
N VAL A 16 -6.06 2.08 8.14
CA VAL A 16 -5.66 0.77 7.63
C VAL A 16 -6.48 -0.28 8.34
N SER A 17 -7.17 -1.14 7.59
CA SER A 17 -7.87 -2.28 8.16
C SER A 17 -7.29 -3.59 7.59
N GLY A 18 -7.38 -4.64 8.37
CA GLY A 18 -6.86 -5.96 8.03
C GLY A 18 -5.60 -6.30 8.81
N LYS A 19 -5.19 -7.56 8.71
CA LYS A 19 -3.95 -8.05 9.31
C LYS A 19 -2.82 -7.88 8.33
N GLY A 20 -1.71 -7.30 8.79
CA GLY A 20 -0.46 -7.38 8.07
C GLY A 20 0.26 -8.67 8.43
N TYR A 21 0.90 -9.28 7.46
CA TYR A 21 1.76 -10.45 7.66
C TYR A 21 3.16 -10.09 7.22
N ARG A 22 4.13 -10.52 8.02
CA ARG A 22 5.53 -10.41 7.62
C ARG A 22 5.80 -11.31 6.43
N PHE A 23 6.89 -11.05 5.73
CA PHE A 23 7.29 -11.85 4.58
C PHE A 23 7.63 -13.30 4.91
N ASP A 24 7.91 -13.59 6.18
CA ASP A 24 8.15 -14.95 6.68
C ASP A 24 6.86 -15.65 7.14
N GLY A 25 5.70 -15.05 6.92
CA GLY A 25 4.40 -15.61 7.31
C GLY A 25 3.96 -15.22 8.71
N ASN A 26 4.80 -14.61 9.52
CA ASN A 26 4.42 -14.16 10.86
C ASN A 26 3.58 -12.89 10.79
N SER A 27 2.54 -12.81 11.63
CA SER A 27 1.73 -11.62 11.71
C SER A 27 2.53 -10.45 12.29
N VAL A 28 2.36 -9.27 11.70
CA VAL A 28 2.82 -8.02 12.28
C VAL A 28 1.61 -7.20 12.74
N ASN A 29 1.78 -6.52 13.85
CA ASN A 29 0.77 -5.58 14.29
C ASN A 29 0.71 -4.40 13.32
N ALA A 30 -0.45 -4.12 12.79
CA ALA A 30 -0.69 -2.99 11.92
C ALA A 30 -0.20 -1.63 12.48
N PRO A 31 -0.13 -1.40 13.79
CA PRO A 31 0.41 -0.15 14.35
C PRO A 31 1.90 0.13 14.06
N THR A 32 2.68 -0.87 13.68
CA THR A 32 4.09 -0.61 13.31
C THR A 32 4.23 0.03 11.94
N VAL A 33 3.14 0.13 11.22
CA VAL A 33 3.08 0.71 9.88
C VAL A 33 2.11 1.88 9.93
N GLY A 34 2.62 3.10 9.78
CA GLY A 34 1.80 4.31 9.81
C GLY A 34 1.22 4.62 8.44
N LEU A 35 -0.02 5.05 8.42
CA LEU A 35 -0.69 5.49 7.20
C LEU A 35 -1.13 6.93 7.33
N THR A 36 -0.79 7.75 6.34
CA THR A 36 -1.24 9.14 6.26
C THR A 36 -1.78 9.44 4.87
N ARG A 37 -2.80 10.30 4.81
CA ARG A 37 -3.28 10.85 3.54
C ARG A 37 -2.50 12.12 3.25
N GLN A 38 -1.85 12.19 2.10
CA GLN A 38 -1.09 13.37 1.69
C GLN A 38 -1.97 14.40 0.97
N THR A 39 -2.84 13.91 0.10
CA THR A 39 -3.83 14.70 -0.63
C THR A 39 -4.89 13.74 -1.16
N ASP A 40 -5.86 14.23 -1.93
CA ASP A 40 -6.91 13.39 -2.50
C ASP A 40 -6.31 12.21 -3.27
N GLY A 41 -6.65 11.00 -2.85
CA GLY A 41 -6.21 9.77 -3.51
C GLY A 41 -4.73 9.44 -3.37
N VAL A 42 -3.99 10.13 -2.53
CA VAL A 42 -2.56 9.87 -2.31
C VAL A 42 -2.31 9.52 -0.86
N TYR A 43 -1.83 8.29 -0.63
CA TYR A 43 -1.65 7.73 0.71
C TYR A 43 -0.20 7.30 0.91
N ARG A 44 0.35 7.66 2.05
CA ARG A 44 1.72 7.31 2.44
C ARG A 44 1.69 6.23 3.50
N LEU A 45 2.30 5.10 3.21
CA LEU A 45 2.45 3.99 4.13
C LEU A 45 3.90 3.95 4.61
N THR A 46 4.11 4.22 5.90
CA THR A 46 5.43 4.13 6.51
C THR A 46 5.87 2.69 6.64
N ILE A 47 7.08 2.38 6.21
CA ILE A 47 7.68 1.06 6.32
C ILE A 47 8.87 1.15 7.27
N PRO A 48 8.93 0.30 8.31
CA PRO A 48 10.10 0.28 9.18
C PRO A 48 11.37 -0.03 8.39
N THR A 49 12.37 0.82 8.51
CA THR A 49 13.64 0.63 7.79
C THR A 49 14.39 -0.62 8.27
N SER A 50 14.08 -1.07 9.50
CA SER A 50 14.63 -2.33 10.03
C SER A 50 14.23 -3.56 9.20
N TRP A 51 13.20 -3.46 8.38
CA TRP A 51 12.82 -4.56 7.47
C TRP A 51 13.80 -4.71 6.30
N GLY A 52 14.63 -3.70 6.03
CA GLY A 52 15.67 -3.78 5.02
C GLY A 52 15.17 -3.92 3.59
N LEU A 53 13.98 -3.42 3.29
CA LEU A 53 13.38 -3.58 1.97
C LEU A 53 14.00 -2.60 0.97
N THR A 54 14.25 -3.08 -0.24
CA THR A 54 14.72 -2.27 -1.36
C THR A 54 13.77 -2.41 -2.53
N GLU A 55 13.83 -1.49 -3.49
CA GLU A 55 12.98 -1.57 -4.68
C GLU A 55 13.20 -2.86 -5.45
N ASP A 56 14.43 -3.39 -5.46
CA ASP A 56 14.78 -4.62 -6.18
C ASP A 56 14.32 -5.87 -5.45
N SER A 57 14.05 -5.77 -4.14
CA SER A 57 13.71 -6.93 -3.31
C SER A 57 12.22 -7.13 -3.12
N ILE A 58 11.37 -6.16 -3.50
CA ILE A 58 9.93 -6.25 -3.25
C ILE A 58 9.11 -6.14 -4.51
N GLN A 59 7.93 -6.74 -4.44
CA GLN A 59 6.84 -6.52 -5.39
C GLN A 59 5.64 -6.01 -4.63
N VAL A 60 4.99 -4.97 -5.15
CA VAL A 60 3.78 -4.40 -4.55
C VAL A 60 2.63 -4.56 -5.53
N GLN A 61 1.56 -5.18 -5.06
CA GLN A 61 0.31 -5.25 -5.77
C GLN A 61 -0.69 -4.29 -5.14
N VAL A 62 -1.42 -3.55 -5.97
CA VAL A 62 -2.43 -2.60 -5.53
C VAL A 62 -3.70 -2.86 -6.31
N THR A 63 -4.81 -3.03 -5.61
CA THR A 63 -6.10 -3.31 -6.22
C THR A 63 -7.10 -2.28 -5.73
N PRO A 64 -7.69 -1.45 -6.62
CA PRO A 64 -8.72 -0.51 -6.22
C PRO A 64 -10.03 -1.25 -5.91
N ILE A 65 -10.80 -0.68 -4.98
CA ILE A 65 -12.14 -1.16 -4.65
C ILE A 65 -13.14 -0.19 -5.26
N GLY A 66 -13.93 -0.68 -6.23
CA GLY A 66 -14.99 0.12 -6.83
C GLY A 66 -16.12 0.41 -5.85
N TYR A 67 -16.83 1.50 -6.07
CA TYR A 67 -17.99 1.86 -5.27
C TYR A 67 -18.98 2.64 -6.13
N ILE A 68 -20.19 2.81 -5.58
CA ILE A 68 -21.26 3.55 -6.25
C ILE A 68 -21.35 4.94 -5.59
N LYS A 69 -21.33 5.98 -6.43
CA LYS A 69 -21.54 7.37 -6.01
C LYS A 69 -22.59 8.01 -6.91
N ASP A 70 -23.63 8.53 -6.31
CA ASP A 70 -24.72 9.22 -7.03
C ASP A 70 -25.31 8.36 -8.17
N GLY A 71 -25.46 7.05 -7.90
CA GLY A 71 -26.00 6.10 -8.88
C GLY A 71 -25.04 5.67 -9.97
N SER A 72 -23.80 6.15 -9.96
CA SER A 72 -22.77 5.80 -10.94
C SER A 72 -21.66 4.95 -10.32
N ASN A 73 -21.19 3.95 -11.08
CA ASN A 73 -20.04 3.16 -10.67
C ASN A 73 -18.77 4.01 -10.72
N MET A 74 -18.06 4.07 -9.59
CA MET A 74 -16.77 4.72 -9.52
C MET A 74 -15.68 3.67 -9.66
N LEU A 75 -15.03 3.68 -10.82
CA LEU A 75 -13.91 2.79 -11.13
C LEU A 75 -12.62 3.60 -11.09
N LEU A 76 -11.81 3.32 -10.09
CA LEU A 76 -10.53 3.98 -9.89
C LEU A 76 -9.40 3.07 -10.31
N ASN A 77 -8.31 3.65 -10.79
CA ASN A 77 -7.05 2.98 -10.99
C ASN A 77 -6.19 3.17 -9.75
N ALA A 78 -5.51 2.11 -9.34
CA ALA A 78 -4.60 2.14 -8.21
C ALA A 78 -3.19 1.80 -8.66
N SER A 79 -2.21 2.49 -8.11
CA SER A 79 -0.80 2.25 -8.42
C SER A 79 0.09 2.64 -7.25
N VAL A 80 1.33 2.16 -7.29
CA VAL A 80 2.40 2.72 -6.48
C VAL A 80 2.91 3.95 -7.22
N ARG A 81 2.81 5.11 -6.57
CA ARG A 81 3.30 6.37 -7.13
C ARG A 81 4.80 6.48 -7.01
N SER A 82 5.35 6.14 -5.85
CA SER A 82 6.77 6.24 -5.57
C SER A 82 7.13 5.51 -4.28
N PHE A 83 8.44 5.28 -4.11
CA PHE A 83 9.01 4.83 -2.86
C PHE A 83 9.85 5.96 -2.25
N GLU A 84 9.70 6.19 -0.95
CA GLU A 84 10.65 7.00 -0.18
C GLU A 84 11.71 6.07 0.40
N LYS A 85 12.96 6.53 0.40
CA LYS A 85 14.11 5.75 0.86
C LYS A 85 14.97 6.54 1.85
N THR A 86 15.54 5.81 2.81
CA THR A 86 16.53 6.32 3.75
C THR A 86 17.74 5.40 3.67
N ASN A 87 18.89 5.92 3.27
CA ASN A 87 20.12 5.14 3.07
C ASN A 87 19.92 3.91 2.15
N GLY A 88 19.15 4.09 1.07
CA GLY A 88 18.88 3.03 0.11
C GLY A 88 17.81 2.03 0.51
N VAL A 89 17.26 2.13 1.71
CA VAL A 89 16.22 1.24 2.23
C VAL A 89 14.88 1.96 2.18
N ILE A 90 13.82 1.25 1.77
CA ILE A 90 12.48 1.81 1.70
C ILE A 90 12.01 2.23 3.08
N SER A 91 11.59 3.48 3.20
CA SER A 91 11.02 4.06 4.43
C SER A 91 9.53 4.38 4.28
N ALA A 92 9.02 4.49 3.07
CA ALA A 92 7.59 4.63 2.82
C ALA A 92 7.23 4.22 1.39
N ILE A 93 5.97 3.82 1.22
CA ILE A 93 5.38 3.55 -0.09
C ILE A 93 4.24 4.55 -0.28
N ILE A 94 4.23 5.23 -1.41
CA ILE A 94 3.19 6.18 -1.76
C ILE A 94 2.24 5.51 -2.76
N PHE A 95 0.98 5.34 -2.35
CA PHE A 95 -0.08 4.79 -3.20
C PHE A 95 -0.90 5.92 -3.80
N GLN A 96 -1.41 5.69 -5.00
CA GLN A 96 -2.26 6.64 -5.69
C GLN A 96 -3.50 5.95 -6.23
N LEU A 97 -4.64 6.59 -6.00
CA LEU A 97 -5.91 6.28 -6.65
C LEU A 97 -6.30 7.43 -7.57
N SER A 98 -6.72 7.11 -8.78
CA SER A 98 -7.12 8.13 -9.75
C SER A 98 -8.22 7.61 -10.66
N ASP A 99 -9.08 8.52 -11.11
CA ASP A 99 -9.90 8.29 -12.30
C ASP A 99 -9.08 8.63 -13.57
N ASP A 100 -9.73 8.85 -14.68
CA ASP A 100 -9.04 9.07 -15.95
C ASP A 100 -8.13 10.30 -15.96
N GLN A 101 -8.34 11.28 -15.09
CA GLN A 101 -7.65 12.57 -15.15
C GLN A 101 -7.18 13.12 -13.81
N THR A 102 -7.81 12.73 -12.70
CA THR A 102 -7.51 13.30 -11.39
C THR A 102 -7.38 12.23 -10.32
N THR A 103 -6.61 12.55 -9.28
CA THR A 103 -6.57 11.72 -8.07
C THR A 103 -7.84 11.90 -7.27
N ASN A 104 -8.38 10.80 -6.76
CA ASN A 104 -9.61 10.78 -5.96
C ASN A 104 -9.46 9.84 -4.78
N ASP A 105 -10.00 10.24 -3.64
CA ASP A 105 -10.05 9.37 -2.48
C ASP A 105 -10.93 8.15 -2.77
N GLY A 106 -10.49 7.02 -2.25
CA GLY A 106 -11.17 5.75 -2.41
C GLY A 106 -10.52 4.68 -1.55
N ASP A 107 -10.99 3.47 -1.75
CA ASP A 107 -10.48 2.31 -1.03
C ASP A 107 -9.60 1.46 -1.94
N LEU A 108 -8.60 0.83 -1.35
CA LEU A 108 -7.73 -0.11 -2.07
C LEU A 108 -7.25 -1.24 -1.17
N PHE A 109 -6.91 -2.37 -1.77
CA PHE A 109 -6.10 -3.41 -1.15
C PHE A 109 -4.68 -3.30 -1.65
N PHE A 110 -3.72 -3.64 -0.80
CA PHE A 110 -2.33 -3.77 -1.20
C PHE A 110 -1.72 -5.06 -0.65
N ALA A 111 -0.72 -5.56 -1.36
CA ALA A 111 0.10 -6.67 -0.92
C ALA A 111 1.56 -6.37 -1.26
N ILE A 112 2.43 -6.58 -0.29
CA ILE A 112 3.86 -6.36 -0.43
C ILE A 112 4.56 -7.71 -0.25
N TYR A 113 5.31 -8.15 -1.26
CA TYR A 113 6.03 -9.41 -1.27
C TYR A 113 7.53 -9.16 -1.22
N ASN A 114 8.24 -9.92 -0.40
CA ASN A 114 9.69 -9.93 -0.40
C ASN A 114 10.20 -10.96 -1.41
N MET A 115 10.69 -10.46 -2.54
CA MET A 115 11.15 -11.32 -3.63
C MET A 115 12.43 -12.09 -3.30
N GLU A 116 13.25 -11.59 -2.38
CA GLU A 116 14.44 -12.32 -1.95
C GLU A 116 14.09 -13.64 -1.29
N GLN A 117 13.07 -13.65 -0.42
CA GLN A 117 12.60 -14.92 0.17
C GLN A 117 12.10 -15.87 -0.91
N TYR A 118 11.40 -15.35 -1.90
CA TYR A 118 10.90 -16.14 -3.00
C TYR A 118 12.03 -16.77 -3.81
N LEU A 119 13.07 -15.99 -4.12
CA LEU A 119 14.24 -16.47 -4.84
C LEU A 119 15.00 -17.53 -4.06
N GLN A 120 15.15 -17.35 -2.75
CA GLN A 120 15.78 -18.37 -1.89
C GLN A 120 15.00 -19.68 -1.91
N TRP A 121 13.68 -19.60 -1.84
CA TRP A 121 12.82 -20.77 -1.91
C TRP A 121 12.95 -21.48 -3.27
N MET A 122 13.02 -20.73 -4.37
CA MET A 122 13.19 -21.30 -5.71
C MET A 122 14.58 -21.90 -5.94
N ALA A 123 15.60 -21.43 -5.23
CA ALA A 123 16.98 -21.92 -5.36
C ALA A 123 17.21 -23.24 -4.63
N THR A 124 16.33 -23.64 -3.74
CA THR A 124 16.43 -24.93 -3.03
C THR A 124 15.68 -26.01 -3.78
#